data_dfbc91fb77b40e006c884b3bcc2a9c75
#
_entry.id   dfbc91fb77b40e006c884b3bcc2a9c75
#
_cell.length_a   1.000
_cell.length_b   1.000
_cell.length_c   1.000
_cell.angle_alpha   90.00
_cell.angle_beta   90.00
_cell.angle_gamma   90.00
#
_symmetry.space_group_name_H-M   'P 1'
#
loop_
_entity.id
_entity.type
_entity.pdbx_description
1 polymer ?
#
loop_
_entity_poly.entity_id
_entity_poly.type
_entity_poly.pdbx_seq_one_letter_code
_entity_poly.pdbx_strand_id
1 'polypeptide(L)'
;MFVIDVLNVYIMTYIGIDVSKDTLEVAFPSKEGYRNQTFGNTPKGIRSLIQKLSRDEHHCVMEATGNYSALLIYMLSRAGIVASMENPLKVKNFSRVMLSVTKTDKADARLLALYGEKMNPTPYRLKSDSLLILRQKRTVIRQLRKQLTASRNLLHSLEVLPMVDSASKSAILKVIKSLEKLVGKLEGELTHLAKS
;
A
#
# COMPACT_ATOMS: atom_id res chain seq x y z
N MET A 1 44.39 -25.54 18.57
CA MET A 1 42.95 -25.86 18.77
C MET A 1 42.19 -24.70 18.22
N PHE A 2 41.85 -24.75 16.91
CA PHE A 2 41.11 -23.67 16.25
C PHE A 2 39.63 -23.85 16.60
N VAL A 3 39.08 -22.88 17.34
CA VAL A 3 37.64 -22.76 17.54
C VAL A 3 37.07 -22.23 16.24
N ILE A 4 36.41 -23.09 15.48
CA ILE A 4 35.59 -22.67 14.34
C ILE A 4 34.33 -22.04 14.96
N ASP A 5 34.30 -20.72 15.05
CA ASP A 5 33.06 -19.99 15.24
C ASP A 5 32.15 -20.32 14.05
N VAL A 6 31.21 -21.21 14.29
CA VAL A 6 30.12 -21.47 13.34
C VAL A 6 29.30 -20.20 13.32
N LEU A 7 29.59 -19.32 12.36
CA LEU A 7 28.71 -18.21 12.00
C LEU A 7 27.33 -18.79 11.75
N ASN A 8 26.43 -18.53 12.68
CA ASN A 8 25.02 -18.87 12.56
C ASN A 8 24.44 -17.97 11.45
N VAL A 9 24.62 -18.39 10.21
CA VAL A 9 24.05 -17.73 9.04
C VAL A 9 22.54 -17.95 9.16
N TYR A 10 21.82 -17.01 9.75
CA TYR A 10 20.36 -16.99 9.72
C TYR A 10 19.91 -16.93 8.26
N ILE A 11 19.56 -18.09 7.71
CA ILE A 11 19.00 -18.17 6.36
C ILE A 11 17.57 -17.63 6.44
N MET A 12 17.38 -16.40 5.98
CA MET A 12 16.05 -15.80 5.90
C MET A 12 15.16 -16.60 4.96
N THR A 13 14.01 -17.01 5.45
CA THR A 13 12.97 -17.67 4.67
C THR A 13 12.03 -16.64 4.08
N TYR A 14 11.91 -16.60 2.77
CA TYR A 14 11.09 -15.62 2.08
C TYR A 14 9.65 -16.11 1.96
N ILE A 15 8.71 -15.28 2.46
CA ILE A 15 7.28 -15.52 2.43
C ILE A 15 6.67 -14.61 1.37
N GLY A 16 6.11 -15.16 0.31
CA GLY A 16 5.46 -14.37 -0.73
C GLY A 16 4.00 -14.08 -0.38
N ILE A 17 3.58 -12.85 -0.56
CA ILE A 17 2.21 -12.42 -0.25
C ILE A 17 1.63 -11.68 -1.46
N ASP A 18 0.67 -12.31 -2.13
CA ASP A 18 -0.17 -11.62 -3.09
C ASP A 18 -1.32 -10.91 -2.37
N VAL A 19 -1.45 -9.60 -2.64
CA VAL A 19 -2.36 -8.70 -1.90
C VAL A 19 -3.51 -8.28 -2.80
N SER A 20 -4.72 -8.68 -2.43
CA SER A 20 -5.96 -8.18 -3.01
C SER A 20 -6.70 -7.23 -2.04
N LYS A 21 -7.83 -6.70 -2.50
CA LYS A 21 -8.68 -5.82 -1.68
C LYS A 21 -9.12 -6.52 -0.39
N ASP A 22 -9.59 -7.75 -0.48
CA ASP A 22 -10.28 -8.44 0.62
C ASP A 22 -9.44 -9.58 1.22
N THR A 23 -8.45 -10.09 0.47
CA THR A 23 -7.67 -11.27 0.85
C THR A 23 -6.18 -11.09 0.63
N LEU A 24 -5.41 -11.88 1.37
CA LEU A 24 -3.97 -12.08 1.27
C LEU A 24 -3.74 -13.55 0.96
N GLU A 25 -3.20 -13.87 -0.21
CA GLU A 25 -2.72 -15.21 -0.50
C GLU A 25 -1.25 -15.32 -0.13
N VAL A 26 -0.91 -16.23 0.75
CA VAL A 26 0.43 -16.32 1.35
C VAL A 26 1.06 -17.65 1.01
N ALA A 27 2.25 -17.63 0.44
CA ALA A 27 3.06 -18.79 0.12
C ALA A 27 4.18 -18.97 1.16
N PHE A 28 4.09 -20.03 1.94
CA PHE A 28 5.11 -20.46 2.87
C PHE A 28 5.98 -21.54 2.22
N PRO A 29 7.31 -21.37 2.12
CA PRO A 29 8.20 -22.43 1.69
C PRO A 29 8.07 -23.68 2.56
N SER A 30 8.14 -24.86 1.94
CA SER A 30 8.08 -26.15 2.60
C SER A 30 9.03 -27.14 1.93
N LYS A 31 9.26 -28.30 2.53
CA LYS A 31 10.12 -29.36 1.96
C LYS A 31 9.69 -29.82 0.57
N GLU A 32 8.40 -29.73 0.27
CA GLU A 32 7.78 -30.16 -1.00
C GLU A 32 7.44 -28.96 -1.92
N GLY A 33 8.07 -27.80 -1.70
CA GLY A 33 7.79 -26.58 -2.47
C GLY A 33 7.12 -25.50 -1.63
N TYR A 34 5.85 -25.16 -1.90
CA TYR A 34 5.14 -24.10 -1.19
C TYR A 34 3.78 -24.55 -0.67
N ARG A 35 3.48 -24.21 0.58
CA ARG A 35 2.13 -24.33 1.14
C ARG A 35 1.46 -22.96 1.11
N ASN A 36 0.38 -22.84 0.36
CA ASN A 36 -0.43 -21.63 0.32
C ASN A 36 -1.46 -21.59 1.44
N GLN A 37 -1.71 -20.38 1.96
CA GLN A 37 -2.79 -20.12 2.91
C GLN A 37 -3.36 -18.73 2.67
N THR A 38 -4.69 -18.64 2.70
CA THR A 38 -5.42 -17.37 2.53
C THR A 38 -5.77 -16.75 3.87
N PHE A 39 -5.59 -15.42 3.99
CA PHE A 39 -5.99 -14.61 5.14
C PHE A 39 -6.83 -13.45 4.65
N GLY A 40 -7.70 -12.90 5.52
CA GLY A 40 -8.41 -11.66 5.19
C GLY A 40 -7.46 -10.45 5.23
N ASN A 41 -7.59 -9.53 4.27
CA ASN A 41 -6.88 -8.26 4.29
C ASN A 41 -7.55 -7.27 5.28
N THR A 42 -7.62 -7.68 6.53
CA THR A 42 -8.24 -6.97 7.64
C THR A 42 -7.29 -7.00 8.85
N PRO A 43 -7.45 -6.10 9.85
CA PRO A 43 -6.63 -6.14 11.05
C PRO A 43 -6.63 -7.50 11.76
N LYS A 44 -7.76 -8.22 11.73
CA LYS A 44 -7.88 -9.56 12.34
C LYS A 44 -7.10 -10.60 11.52
N GLY A 45 -7.30 -10.63 10.19
CA GLY A 45 -6.63 -11.58 9.32
C GLY A 45 -5.10 -11.38 9.30
N ILE A 46 -4.65 -10.11 9.27
CA ILE A 46 -3.21 -9.79 9.33
C ILE A 46 -2.60 -10.21 10.67
N ARG A 47 -3.29 -10.01 11.79
CA ARG A 47 -2.80 -10.53 13.10
C ARG A 47 -2.66 -12.05 13.08
N SER A 48 -3.60 -12.76 12.48
CA SER A 48 -3.52 -14.23 12.34
C SER A 48 -2.34 -14.67 11.45
N LEU A 49 -2.00 -13.88 10.42
CA LEU A 49 -0.80 -14.10 9.62
C LEU A 49 0.46 -13.84 10.46
N ILE A 50 0.54 -12.71 11.17
CA ILE A 50 1.71 -12.34 12.00
C ILE A 50 2.02 -13.41 13.04
N GLN A 51 1.02 -14.06 13.63
CA GLN A 51 1.20 -15.16 14.59
C GLN A 51 1.92 -16.40 14.00
N LYS A 52 1.99 -16.52 12.67
CA LYS A 52 2.68 -17.60 11.95
C LYS A 52 4.06 -17.20 11.45
N LEU A 53 4.47 -15.97 11.68
CA LEU A 53 5.73 -15.40 11.22
C LEU A 53 6.73 -15.28 12.37
N SER A 54 7.99 -15.57 12.08
CA SER A 54 9.14 -15.32 12.97
C SER A 54 9.84 -14.02 12.54
N ARG A 55 10.24 -13.21 13.52
CA ARG A 55 10.99 -11.96 13.26
C ARG A 55 12.39 -12.21 12.72
N ASP A 56 12.99 -13.29 13.17
CA ASP A 56 14.39 -13.58 12.90
C ASP A 56 14.58 -14.48 11.68
N GLU A 57 13.52 -15.17 11.23
CA GLU A 57 13.60 -16.18 10.18
C GLU A 57 12.83 -15.80 8.91
N HIS A 58 11.80 -14.93 9.01
CA HIS A 58 10.91 -14.67 7.89
C HIS A 58 11.07 -13.25 7.32
N HIS A 59 11.13 -13.19 6.00
CA HIS A 59 11.10 -11.96 5.23
C HIS A 59 9.90 -11.99 4.26
N CYS A 60 8.90 -11.18 4.51
CA CYS A 60 7.72 -11.10 3.66
C CYS A 60 8.00 -10.29 2.40
N VAL A 61 7.61 -10.80 1.23
CA VAL A 61 7.75 -10.10 -0.06
C VAL A 61 6.38 -9.93 -0.69
N MET A 62 6.05 -8.71 -1.06
CA MET A 62 4.79 -8.35 -1.70
C MET A 62 4.98 -7.36 -2.83
N GLU A 63 4.02 -7.32 -3.74
CA GLU A 63 3.97 -6.32 -4.81
C GLU A 63 3.24 -5.05 -4.33
N ALA A 64 3.64 -3.89 -4.83
CA ALA A 64 3.00 -2.60 -4.53
C ALA A 64 1.66 -2.47 -5.28
N THR A 65 0.58 -3.01 -4.74
CA THR A 65 -0.78 -2.98 -5.29
C THR A 65 -1.59 -1.79 -4.76
N GLY A 66 -1.10 -0.58 -4.99
CA GLY A 66 -1.77 0.65 -4.54
C GLY A 66 -1.95 0.72 -3.02
N ASN A 67 -3.17 1.05 -2.56
CA ASN A 67 -3.45 1.22 -1.12
C ASN A 67 -3.76 -0.10 -0.38
N TYR A 68 -3.99 -1.20 -1.09
CA TYR A 68 -4.41 -2.46 -0.46
C TYR A 68 -3.31 -3.11 0.39
N SER A 69 -2.04 -2.91 0.02
CA SER A 69 -0.88 -3.39 0.78
C SER A 69 -0.51 -2.50 1.97
N ALA A 70 -1.08 -1.29 2.09
CA ALA A 70 -0.68 -0.30 3.09
C ALA A 70 -0.92 -0.77 4.54
N LEU A 71 -2.07 -1.40 4.81
CA LEU A 71 -2.39 -1.92 6.14
C LEU A 71 -1.46 -3.09 6.50
N LEU A 72 -1.23 -4.00 5.56
CA LEU A 72 -0.37 -5.16 5.76
C LEU A 72 1.06 -4.73 6.10
N ILE A 73 1.68 -3.89 5.26
CA ILE A 73 3.08 -3.45 5.47
C ILE A 73 3.23 -2.66 6.78
N TYR A 74 2.22 -1.84 7.14
CA TYR A 74 2.20 -1.12 8.40
C TYR A 74 2.19 -2.09 9.60
N MET A 75 1.30 -3.08 9.60
CA MET A 75 1.16 -4.03 10.70
C MET A 75 2.36 -4.97 10.82
N LEU A 76 2.92 -5.47 9.70
CA LEU A 76 4.15 -6.26 9.70
C LEU A 76 5.32 -5.48 10.28
N SER A 77 5.53 -4.25 9.82
CA SER A 77 6.60 -3.37 10.32
C SER A 77 6.45 -3.07 11.82
N ARG A 78 5.22 -2.81 12.29
CA ARG A 78 4.95 -2.57 13.73
C ARG A 78 5.15 -3.84 14.57
N ALA A 79 4.97 -5.01 13.99
CA ALA A 79 5.25 -6.30 14.64
C ALA A 79 6.73 -6.68 14.59
N GLY A 80 7.59 -5.90 13.92
CA GLY A 80 9.02 -6.20 13.76
C GLY A 80 9.30 -7.30 12.72
N ILE A 81 8.32 -7.64 11.87
CA ILE A 81 8.51 -8.58 10.77
C ILE A 81 9.14 -7.85 9.60
N VAL A 82 10.24 -8.39 9.08
CA VAL A 82 10.90 -7.86 7.89
C VAL A 82 10.00 -8.04 6.67
N ALA A 83 9.80 -6.98 5.92
CA ALA A 83 8.98 -7.05 4.71
C ALA A 83 9.54 -6.15 3.61
N SER A 84 9.42 -6.57 2.36
CA SER A 84 9.76 -5.79 1.15
C SER A 84 8.53 -5.58 0.29
N MET A 85 8.45 -4.38 -0.29
CA MET A 85 7.40 -4.02 -1.23
C MET A 85 8.05 -3.71 -2.58
N GLU A 86 7.80 -4.57 -3.56
CA GLU A 86 8.45 -4.49 -4.85
C GLU A 86 7.59 -3.82 -5.92
N ASN A 87 8.27 -3.23 -6.89
CA ASN A 87 7.61 -2.64 -8.05
C ASN A 87 6.97 -3.74 -8.91
N PRO A 88 5.68 -3.62 -9.29
CA PRO A 88 4.97 -4.56 -10.15
C PRO A 88 5.72 -4.90 -11.45
N LEU A 89 6.40 -3.92 -12.04
CA LEU A 89 7.18 -4.14 -13.27
C LEU A 89 8.38 -5.07 -13.04
N LYS A 90 9.05 -4.98 -11.87
CA LYS A 90 10.16 -5.88 -11.54
C LYS A 90 9.67 -7.31 -11.38
N VAL A 91 8.58 -7.51 -10.62
CA VAL A 91 7.96 -8.82 -10.39
C VAL A 91 7.49 -9.43 -11.72
N LYS A 92 6.84 -8.64 -12.58
CA LYS A 92 6.41 -9.05 -13.92
C LYS A 92 7.59 -9.47 -14.82
N ASN A 93 8.69 -8.71 -14.81
CA ASN A 93 9.88 -9.06 -15.60
C ASN A 93 10.53 -10.35 -15.07
N PHE A 94 10.59 -10.51 -13.75
CA PHE A 94 11.08 -11.74 -13.12
C PHE A 94 10.21 -12.95 -13.49
N SER A 95 8.88 -12.82 -13.47
CA SER A 95 7.96 -13.88 -13.89
C SER A 95 8.21 -14.34 -15.33
N ARG A 96 8.53 -13.40 -16.23
CA ARG A 96 8.88 -13.74 -17.63
C ARG A 96 10.20 -14.52 -17.74
N VAL A 97 11.21 -14.12 -16.98
CA VAL A 97 12.50 -14.84 -16.92
C VAL A 97 12.31 -16.26 -16.38
N MET A 98 11.44 -16.42 -15.39
CA MET A 98 11.14 -17.72 -14.79
C MET A 98 10.15 -18.55 -15.59
N LEU A 99 9.71 -18.09 -16.80
CA LEU A 99 8.73 -18.76 -17.66
C LEU A 99 7.44 -19.17 -16.91
N SER A 100 7.03 -18.38 -15.92
CA SER A 100 5.82 -18.62 -15.16
C SER A 100 4.59 -18.31 -16.02
N VAL A 101 3.91 -19.36 -16.48
CA VAL A 101 2.77 -19.25 -17.43
C VAL A 101 1.43 -19.18 -16.70
N THR A 102 1.34 -19.71 -15.48
CA THR A 102 0.07 -19.83 -14.74
C THR A 102 -0.18 -18.58 -13.90
N LYS A 103 -1.25 -17.87 -14.22
CA LYS A 103 -1.67 -16.69 -13.45
C LYS A 103 -2.80 -17.07 -12.49
N THR A 104 -2.47 -17.26 -11.23
CA THR A 104 -3.41 -17.43 -10.11
C THR A 104 -2.79 -16.78 -8.89
N ASP A 105 -3.61 -16.29 -7.95
CA ASP A 105 -3.14 -15.65 -6.70
C ASP A 105 -2.14 -16.55 -5.95
N LYS A 106 -2.37 -17.88 -5.97
CA LYS A 106 -1.44 -18.88 -5.39
C LYS A 106 -0.10 -18.93 -6.10
N ALA A 107 -0.11 -18.86 -7.43
CA ALA A 107 1.12 -18.85 -8.23
C ALA A 107 1.84 -17.52 -8.07
N ASP A 108 1.11 -16.41 -7.99
CA ASP A 108 1.67 -15.07 -7.79
C ASP A 108 2.31 -14.95 -6.41
N ALA A 109 1.69 -15.48 -5.34
CA ALA A 109 2.32 -15.55 -4.02
C ALA A 109 3.59 -16.41 -4.01
N ARG A 110 3.61 -17.57 -4.69
CA ARG A 110 4.82 -18.41 -4.81
C ARG A 110 5.93 -17.72 -5.59
N LEU A 111 5.57 -17.02 -6.66
CA LEU A 111 6.51 -16.23 -7.44
C LEU A 111 7.18 -15.13 -6.60
N LEU A 112 6.41 -14.46 -5.72
CA LEU A 112 6.93 -13.46 -4.80
C LEU A 112 7.90 -14.05 -3.76
N ALA A 113 7.62 -15.24 -3.25
CA ALA A 113 8.54 -15.94 -2.36
C ALA A 113 9.85 -16.30 -3.09
N LEU A 114 9.75 -16.84 -4.30
CA LEU A 114 10.91 -17.16 -5.14
C LEU A 114 11.69 -15.89 -5.54
N TYR A 115 10.98 -14.80 -5.85
CA TYR A 115 11.60 -13.50 -6.08
C TYR A 115 12.44 -13.06 -4.88
N GLY A 116 11.89 -13.18 -3.68
CA GLY A 116 12.61 -12.90 -2.44
C GLY A 116 13.91 -13.69 -2.32
N GLU A 117 13.84 -14.98 -2.53
CA GLU A 117 14.99 -15.90 -2.46
C GLU A 117 16.09 -15.54 -3.49
N LYS A 118 15.72 -15.25 -4.73
CA LYS A 118 16.68 -14.99 -5.82
C LYS A 118 17.21 -13.57 -5.85
N MET A 119 16.38 -12.59 -5.45
CA MET A 119 16.68 -11.17 -5.65
C MET A 119 17.07 -10.45 -4.35
N ASN A 120 16.86 -11.06 -3.18
CA ASN A 120 17.14 -10.50 -1.86
C ASN A 120 16.70 -9.02 -1.75
N PRO A 121 15.38 -8.73 -1.87
CA PRO A 121 14.88 -7.37 -1.99
C PRO A 121 15.11 -6.56 -0.72
N THR A 122 15.35 -5.26 -0.89
CA THR A 122 15.61 -4.36 0.23
C THR A 122 14.39 -4.25 1.15
N PRO A 123 14.56 -4.38 2.47
CA PRO A 123 13.48 -4.19 3.43
C PRO A 123 12.81 -2.82 3.33
N TYR A 124 11.49 -2.82 3.38
CA TYR A 124 10.70 -1.60 3.40
C TYR A 124 10.89 -0.87 4.73
N ARG A 125 11.23 0.40 4.66
CA ARG A 125 11.32 1.26 5.85
C ARG A 125 10.01 2.00 6.04
N LEU A 126 9.30 1.67 7.12
CA LEU A 126 8.06 2.36 7.48
C LEU A 126 8.38 3.84 7.75
N LYS A 127 7.60 4.71 7.12
CA LYS A 127 7.67 6.14 7.39
C LYS A 127 6.99 6.46 8.71
N SER A 128 7.36 7.57 9.34
CA SER A 128 6.70 8.03 10.56
C SER A 128 5.19 8.21 10.35
N ASP A 129 4.41 7.98 11.39
CA ASP A 129 2.95 8.16 11.36
C ASP A 129 2.59 9.59 10.93
N SER A 130 3.34 10.60 11.38
CA SER A 130 3.18 12.00 10.96
C SER A 130 3.32 12.16 9.45
N LEU A 131 4.33 11.54 8.83
CA LEU A 131 4.53 11.60 7.39
C LEU A 131 3.42 10.87 6.61
N LEU A 132 2.88 9.78 7.15
CA LEU A 132 1.73 9.09 6.56
C LEU A 132 0.49 9.98 6.58
N ILE A 133 0.21 10.65 7.72
CA ILE A 133 -0.89 11.60 7.87
C ILE A 133 -0.73 12.79 6.90
N LEU A 134 0.45 13.37 6.81
CA LEU A 134 0.74 14.46 5.87
C LEU A 134 0.44 14.08 4.42
N ARG A 135 0.81 12.88 4.00
CA ARG A 135 0.52 12.36 2.65
C ARG A 135 -0.97 12.19 2.40
N GLN A 136 -1.71 11.67 3.37
CA GLN A 136 -3.16 11.54 3.27
C GLN A 136 -3.82 12.91 3.13
N LYS A 137 -3.47 13.88 3.99
CA LYS A 137 -3.99 15.27 3.90
C LYS A 137 -3.71 15.91 2.54
N ARG A 138 -2.48 15.82 2.04
CA ARG A 138 -2.11 16.34 0.70
C ARG A 138 -2.94 15.70 -0.42
N THR A 139 -3.21 14.41 -0.33
CA THR A 139 -4.03 13.70 -1.34
C THR A 139 -5.47 14.20 -1.31
N VAL A 140 -6.06 14.34 -0.12
CA VAL A 140 -7.43 14.87 0.04
C VAL A 140 -7.51 16.31 -0.44
N ILE A 141 -6.61 17.19 -0.03
CA ILE A 141 -6.55 18.59 -0.46
C ILE A 141 -6.49 18.69 -1.99
N ARG A 142 -5.62 17.91 -2.62
CA ARG A 142 -5.50 17.89 -4.08
C ARG A 142 -6.82 17.49 -4.76
N GLN A 143 -7.54 16.52 -4.22
CA GLN A 143 -8.83 16.08 -4.76
C GLN A 143 -9.91 17.13 -4.57
N LEU A 144 -9.99 17.75 -3.39
CA LEU A 144 -10.95 18.82 -3.12
C LEU A 144 -10.68 20.05 -4.01
N ARG A 145 -9.42 20.42 -4.25
CA ARG A 145 -9.06 21.50 -5.18
C ARG A 145 -9.50 21.20 -6.62
N LYS A 146 -9.38 19.94 -7.09
CA LYS A 146 -9.90 19.55 -8.41
C LYS A 146 -11.41 19.73 -8.49
N GLN A 147 -12.15 19.33 -7.45
CA GLN A 147 -13.60 19.49 -7.38
C GLN A 147 -13.98 20.99 -7.35
N LEU A 148 -13.25 21.80 -6.59
CA LEU A 148 -13.46 23.25 -6.52
C LEU A 148 -13.29 23.90 -7.89
N THR A 149 -12.22 23.55 -8.62
CA THR A 149 -11.99 24.05 -10.00
C THR A 149 -13.11 23.62 -10.92
N ALA A 150 -13.54 22.35 -10.88
CA ALA A 150 -14.65 21.86 -11.70
C ALA A 150 -15.97 22.59 -11.39
N SER A 151 -16.26 22.84 -10.10
CA SER A 151 -17.46 23.58 -9.68
C SER A 151 -17.44 25.05 -10.13
N ARG A 152 -16.27 25.71 -10.08
CA ARG A 152 -16.10 27.09 -10.57
C ARG A 152 -16.31 27.17 -12.10
N ASN A 153 -15.75 26.20 -12.83
CA ASN A 153 -15.93 26.13 -14.28
C ASN A 153 -17.39 25.88 -14.64
N LEU A 154 -18.11 25.04 -13.89
CA LEU A 154 -19.54 24.82 -14.07
C LEU A 154 -20.34 26.12 -13.79
N LEU A 155 -20.03 26.83 -12.69
CA LEU A 155 -20.66 28.10 -12.39
C LEU A 155 -20.47 29.10 -13.53
N HIS A 156 -19.23 29.24 -14.02
CA HIS A 156 -18.93 30.13 -15.15
C HIS A 156 -19.70 29.73 -16.40
N SER A 157 -19.81 28.43 -16.72
CA SER A 157 -20.58 27.96 -17.89
C SER A 157 -22.09 28.25 -17.77
N LEU A 158 -22.64 28.26 -16.56
CA LEU A 158 -24.03 28.64 -16.31
C LEU A 158 -24.24 30.15 -16.49
N GLU A 159 -23.29 30.97 -16.05
CA GLU A 159 -23.41 32.44 -16.06
C GLU A 159 -23.36 33.05 -17.46
N VAL A 160 -22.84 32.32 -18.46
CA VAL A 160 -22.85 32.78 -19.87
C VAL A 160 -24.11 32.36 -20.62
N LEU A 161 -25.03 31.62 -20.00
CA LEU A 161 -26.31 31.25 -20.63
C LEU A 161 -27.29 32.44 -20.68
N PRO A 162 -28.13 32.53 -21.70
CA PRO A 162 -29.15 33.59 -21.82
C PRO A 162 -30.14 33.61 -20.65
N MET A 163 -30.40 32.47 -20.04
CA MET A 163 -31.25 32.30 -18.86
C MET A 163 -30.56 31.33 -17.87
N VAL A 164 -30.47 31.76 -16.63
CA VAL A 164 -29.83 30.97 -15.56
C VAL A 164 -30.87 30.66 -14.48
N ASP A 165 -31.04 29.36 -14.19
CA ASP A 165 -31.90 28.96 -13.07
C ASP A 165 -31.22 29.32 -11.73
N SER A 166 -31.93 30.13 -10.95
CA SER A 166 -31.42 30.67 -9.67
C SER A 166 -31.16 29.58 -8.63
N ALA A 167 -31.95 28.49 -8.63
CA ALA A 167 -31.78 27.38 -7.72
C ALA A 167 -30.49 26.61 -8.05
N SER A 168 -30.23 26.32 -9.32
CA SER A 168 -29.00 25.68 -9.81
C SER A 168 -27.75 26.50 -9.48
N LYS A 169 -27.79 27.84 -9.75
CA LYS A 169 -26.70 28.76 -9.41
C LYS A 169 -26.42 28.76 -7.91
N SER A 170 -27.49 28.89 -7.10
CA SER A 170 -27.37 28.87 -5.63
C SER A 170 -26.76 27.54 -5.09
N ALA A 171 -27.17 26.41 -5.67
CA ALA A 171 -26.61 25.09 -5.28
C ALA A 171 -25.10 25.01 -5.54
N ILE A 172 -24.66 25.43 -6.73
CA ILE A 172 -23.21 25.40 -7.07
C ILE A 172 -22.42 26.37 -6.19
N LEU A 173 -22.93 27.57 -5.90
CA LEU A 173 -22.25 28.50 -4.98
C LEU A 173 -22.10 27.94 -3.57
N LYS A 174 -23.09 27.20 -3.06
CA LYS A 174 -23.00 26.51 -1.76
C LYS A 174 -21.90 25.41 -1.76
N VAL A 175 -21.80 24.65 -2.84
CA VAL A 175 -20.75 23.64 -3.00
C VAL A 175 -19.38 24.29 -3.02
N ILE A 176 -19.18 25.36 -3.81
CA ILE A 176 -17.92 26.11 -3.89
C ILE A 176 -17.52 26.60 -2.49
N LYS A 177 -18.42 27.28 -1.78
CA LYS A 177 -18.16 27.81 -0.43
C LYS A 177 -17.78 26.71 0.57
N SER A 178 -18.44 25.54 0.48
CA SER A 178 -18.13 24.38 1.31
C SER A 178 -16.74 23.82 1.01
N LEU A 179 -16.40 23.65 -0.27
CA LEU A 179 -15.09 23.16 -0.69
C LEU A 179 -13.96 24.11 -0.29
N GLU A 180 -14.14 25.44 -0.45
CA GLU A 180 -13.15 26.44 -0.02
C GLU A 180 -12.88 26.37 1.49
N LYS A 181 -13.94 26.25 2.31
CA LYS A 181 -13.82 26.10 3.76
C LYS A 181 -13.05 24.84 4.13
N LEU A 182 -13.36 23.70 3.50
CA LEU A 182 -12.68 22.42 3.77
C LEU A 182 -11.22 22.44 3.35
N VAL A 183 -10.92 22.99 2.17
CA VAL A 183 -9.53 23.15 1.69
C VAL A 183 -8.74 24.01 2.65
N GLY A 184 -9.23 25.21 2.99
CA GLY A 184 -8.56 26.15 3.90
C GLY A 184 -8.28 25.53 5.27
N LYS A 185 -9.26 24.80 5.84
CA LYS A 185 -9.08 24.07 7.11
C LYS A 185 -7.93 23.04 7.02
N LEU A 186 -7.98 22.16 6.02
CA LEU A 186 -6.98 21.09 5.87
C LEU A 186 -5.58 21.64 5.55
N GLU A 187 -5.47 22.74 4.84
CA GLU A 187 -4.20 23.43 4.56
C GLU A 187 -3.61 24.07 5.81
N GLY A 188 -4.44 24.67 6.66
CA GLY A 188 -4.01 25.16 7.96
C GLY A 188 -3.45 24.06 8.86
N GLU A 189 -4.18 22.92 8.93
CA GLU A 189 -3.72 21.75 9.68
C GLU A 189 -2.44 21.13 9.09
N LEU A 190 -2.30 21.11 7.75
CA LEU A 190 -1.10 20.63 7.08
C LEU A 190 0.12 21.49 7.42
N THR A 191 -0.06 22.81 7.42
CA THR A 191 1.00 23.77 7.75
C THR A 191 1.45 23.62 9.21
N HIS A 192 0.52 23.39 10.12
CA HIS A 192 0.84 23.16 11.54
C HIS A 192 1.65 21.86 11.73
N LEU A 193 1.20 20.76 11.12
CA LEU A 193 1.89 19.46 11.18
C LEU A 193 3.28 19.46 10.51
N ALA A 194 3.52 20.34 9.55
CA ALA A 194 4.82 20.44 8.88
C ALA A 194 5.85 21.24 9.70
N LYS A 195 5.41 21.98 10.71
CA LYS A 195 6.26 22.78 11.60
C LYS A 195 6.55 22.10 12.94
N SER A 196 5.80 21.08 13.30
CA SER A 196 6.00 20.22 14.48
C SER A 196 6.90 19.02 14.16
#